data_e6acf25f6c76cc242dc9b96d367fd20e
#
_entry.id   e6acf25f6c76cc242dc9b96d367fd20e
#
_cell.length_a   1.000
_cell.length_b   1.000
_cell.length_c   1.000
_cell.angle_alpha   90.00
_cell.angle_beta   90.00
_cell.angle_gamma   90.00
#
_symmetry.space_group_name_H-M   'P 1'
#
loop_
_entity.id
_entity.type
_entity.pdbx_description
1 polymer ?
#
loop_
_entity_poly.entity_id
_entity_poly.type
_entity_poly.pdbx_seq_one_letter_code
_entity_poly.pdbx_strand_id
1 'polypeptide(L)'
;MYCVNRTDMIPLTMVTIRAIRTPAEGTGRHRLQTVRKACTLLKAFADEEERLTLVEISSRTKIEKTIVFRLVHTLEEEGFLRKVDARSFCLNVRLMSQNRFRLGYAAQSSDSPFSVAVSDSLRRAARKNNVDLIQVDNRYSAKAALKAAERLITERVDIAIEFQTYAKVAPLISALFQTAGVPLIAVEIPHPGATFYGVDNYNVGRLAGKALVRWAKKNWQGKADQLLLLGLEIAGPLPYLRLSGAEAAIREMLPAIPAISLDTRGEFHHSLETIRKHLRLKSASKTLIVGVNDPAVLGALRAFEEAGRSEYCVAVGLGAIPEARAELRRLGSRLIGSIAFFPEHYGEDLLRLAMDILHKQHVPPAVYARHQKVTPQLANQLYPMDNCDVDSGCEIR
;
A
#
# COMPACT_ATOMS: atom_id res chain seq x y z
N MET A 1 -4.14 1.10 -35.76
CA MET A 1 -2.88 1.27 -36.49
C MET A 1 -2.09 2.34 -35.78
N TYR A 2 -1.18 1.96 -34.94
CA TYR A 2 0.10 2.59 -34.57
C TYR A 2 0.72 1.71 -33.48
N CYS A 3 1.62 0.84 -33.93
CA CYS A 3 2.60 0.16 -33.07
C CYS A 3 3.69 1.14 -32.69
N VAL A 4 4.10 1.15 -31.42
CA VAL A 4 5.47 1.49 -31.04
C VAL A 4 5.93 0.49 -29.99
N ASN A 5 6.76 -0.46 -30.44
CA ASN A 5 7.73 -1.18 -29.63
C ASN A 5 8.84 -0.21 -29.19
N ARG A 6 9.22 -0.23 -27.93
CA ARG A 6 10.65 -0.12 -27.56
C ARG A 6 10.82 -0.54 -26.09
N THR A 7 11.45 -1.68 -25.92
CA THR A 7 12.30 -2.06 -24.79
C THR A 7 13.42 -1.05 -24.64
N ASP A 8 13.46 -0.34 -23.51
CA ASP A 8 14.70 0.28 -23.05
C ASP A 8 14.82 0.01 -21.55
N MET A 9 15.76 -0.88 -21.24
CA MET A 9 16.33 -1.07 -19.91
C MET A 9 17.03 0.22 -19.52
N ILE A 10 16.59 0.84 -18.42
CA ILE A 10 17.31 1.97 -17.81
C ILE A 10 18.20 1.37 -16.70
N PRO A 11 19.53 1.54 -16.78
CA PRO A 11 20.42 1.09 -15.71
C PRO A 11 20.25 1.94 -14.47
N LEU A 12 20.43 1.29 -13.31
CA LEU A 12 20.56 1.98 -12.01
C LEU A 12 21.75 2.94 -12.10
N THR A 13 21.47 4.20 -12.25
CA THR A 13 22.46 5.27 -12.13
C THR A 13 22.16 6.08 -10.88
N MET A 14 23.16 6.12 -10.02
CA MET A 14 23.43 7.10 -8.98
C MET A 14 22.45 8.28 -8.93
N VAL A 15 21.84 8.47 -7.77
CA VAL A 15 21.15 9.72 -7.44
C VAL A 15 22.19 10.84 -7.42
N THR A 16 22.40 11.45 -8.57
CA THR A 16 23.10 12.72 -8.66
C THR A 16 22.15 13.77 -8.08
N ILE A 17 22.52 14.34 -6.93
CA ILE A 17 21.87 15.53 -6.38
C ILE A 17 21.92 16.59 -7.48
N ARG A 18 20.78 16.80 -8.16
CA ARG A 18 20.64 17.90 -9.11
C ARG A 18 20.90 19.20 -8.37
N ALA A 19 21.92 19.92 -8.81
CA ALA A 19 22.21 21.25 -8.34
C ALA A 19 20.94 22.10 -8.29
N ILE A 20 20.59 22.54 -7.09
CA ILE A 20 19.55 23.54 -6.87
C ILE A 20 19.95 24.76 -7.69
N ARG A 21 19.09 25.15 -8.64
CA ARG A 21 19.27 26.38 -9.42
C ARG A 21 19.54 27.53 -8.45
N THR A 22 20.67 28.18 -8.61
CA THR A 22 20.95 29.47 -7.98
C THR A 22 19.82 30.44 -8.34
N PRO A 23 19.17 31.07 -7.37
CA PRO A 23 18.24 32.15 -7.66
C PRO A 23 18.99 33.28 -8.32
N ALA A 24 18.42 33.87 -9.37
CA ALA A 24 18.91 35.04 -10.04
C ALA A 24 19.24 36.17 -9.04
N GLU A 25 20.31 36.93 -9.33
CA GLU A 25 20.74 38.07 -8.54
C GLU A 25 19.61 39.11 -8.38
N GLY A 26 18.94 39.04 -7.23
CA GLY A 26 17.98 40.04 -6.78
C GLY A 26 18.50 40.71 -5.51
N THR A 27 18.79 41.99 -5.63
CA THR A 27 18.98 43.04 -4.59
C THR A 27 19.34 42.59 -3.16
N GLY A 28 20.65 42.69 -2.88
CA GLY A 28 21.29 42.19 -1.64
C GLY A 28 21.13 43.04 -0.40
N ARG A 29 19.92 43.39 0.06
CA ARG A 29 19.72 44.20 1.29
C ARG A 29 19.54 43.48 2.61
N HIS A 30 19.38 42.11 2.62
CA HIS A 30 19.12 41.36 3.89
C HIS A 30 19.90 40.05 4.02
N ARG A 31 21.04 39.86 3.32
CA ARG A 31 21.80 38.60 3.43
C ARG A 31 22.91 38.71 4.46
N LEU A 32 22.77 38.05 5.59
CA LEU A 32 23.82 37.92 6.60
C LEU A 32 24.95 37.03 6.05
N GLN A 33 26.13 37.66 5.80
CA GLN A 33 27.32 36.99 5.25
C GLN A 33 27.78 35.79 6.09
N THR A 34 27.64 35.86 7.42
CA THR A 34 28.01 34.79 8.36
C THR A 34 27.14 33.58 8.17
N VAL A 35 25.80 33.75 8.05
CA VAL A 35 24.85 32.66 7.80
C VAL A 35 25.14 32.00 6.46
N ARG A 36 25.42 32.78 5.43
CA ARG A 36 25.82 32.25 4.11
C ARG A 36 27.08 31.39 4.19
N LYS A 37 28.10 31.82 4.91
CA LYS A 37 29.33 31.06 5.13
C LYS A 37 29.07 29.76 5.91
N ALA A 38 28.23 29.81 6.94
CA ALA A 38 27.82 28.61 7.68
C ALA A 38 27.11 27.59 6.78
N CYS A 39 26.14 28.03 5.96
CA CYS A 39 25.48 27.16 4.99
C CYS A 39 26.45 26.58 3.93
N THR A 40 27.45 27.37 3.48
CA THR A 40 28.48 26.91 2.55
C THR A 40 29.35 25.84 3.21
N LEU A 41 29.68 26.00 4.50
CA LEU A 41 30.46 25.05 5.27
C LEU A 41 29.73 23.71 5.43
N LEU A 42 28.44 23.71 5.80
CA LEU A 42 27.65 22.50 5.93
C LEU A 42 27.51 21.73 4.58
N LYS A 43 27.45 22.45 3.47
CA LYS A 43 27.42 21.88 2.10
C LYS A 43 28.77 21.33 1.64
N ALA A 44 29.85 21.52 2.36
CA ALA A 44 31.17 20.99 2.01
C ALA A 44 31.29 19.49 2.29
N PHE A 45 30.40 18.93 3.13
CA PHE A 45 30.34 17.50 3.41
C PHE A 45 29.52 16.80 2.32
N ALA A 46 30.07 15.70 1.76
CA ALA A 46 29.41 14.94 0.71
C ALA A 46 28.30 14.03 1.27
N ASP A 47 28.48 13.48 2.47
CA ASP A 47 27.54 12.63 3.16
C ASP A 47 27.69 12.75 4.69
N GLU A 48 26.88 11.98 5.43
CA GLU A 48 26.79 11.99 6.88
C GLU A 48 27.98 11.35 7.59
N GLU A 49 28.68 10.46 6.92
CA GLU A 49 29.81 9.71 7.48
C GLU A 49 31.15 10.39 7.13
N GLU A 50 31.14 11.34 6.20
CA GLU A 50 32.34 12.02 5.78
C GLU A 50 32.95 12.84 6.94
N ARG A 51 34.25 12.64 7.14
CA ARG A 51 35.05 13.33 8.18
C ARG A 51 35.95 14.33 7.54
N LEU A 52 35.81 15.61 7.90
CA LEU A 52 36.62 16.68 7.38
C LEU A 52 37.36 17.39 8.51
N THR A 53 38.62 17.71 8.25
CA THR A 53 39.43 18.60 9.10
C THR A 53 39.16 20.07 8.76
N LEU A 54 39.53 21.00 9.65
CA LEU A 54 39.41 22.44 9.41
C LEU A 54 40.15 22.88 8.12
N VAL A 55 41.25 22.20 7.76
CA VAL A 55 42.02 22.49 6.55
C VAL A 55 41.25 22.07 5.30
N GLU A 56 40.66 20.87 5.31
CA GLU A 56 39.87 20.37 4.19
C GLU A 56 38.59 21.19 3.98
N ILE A 57 37.88 21.55 5.07
CA ILE A 57 36.72 22.44 5.01
C ILE A 57 37.13 23.81 4.39
N SER A 58 38.22 24.39 4.88
CA SER A 58 38.73 25.67 4.33
C SER A 58 39.09 25.57 2.84
N SER A 59 39.72 24.47 2.45
CA SER A 59 40.10 24.22 1.06
C SER A 59 38.89 24.08 0.14
N ARG A 60 37.86 23.32 0.56
CA ARG A 60 36.62 23.09 -0.21
C ARG A 60 35.74 24.32 -0.32
N THR A 61 35.60 25.07 0.77
CA THR A 61 34.69 26.22 0.84
C THR A 61 35.31 27.51 0.37
N LYS A 62 36.65 27.57 0.26
CA LYS A 62 37.43 28.79 0.02
C LYS A 62 37.20 29.86 1.11
N ILE A 63 36.78 29.45 2.29
CA ILE A 63 36.66 30.33 3.47
C ILE A 63 37.98 30.30 4.26
N GLU A 64 38.40 31.46 4.74
CA GLU A 64 39.61 31.57 5.54
C GLU A 64 39.56 30.68 6.78
N LYS A 65 40.66 30.01 7.12
CA LYS A 65 40.78 29.02 8.18
C LYS A 65 40.33 29.54 9.55
N THR A 66 40.59 30.79 9.85
CA THR A 66 40.19 31.46 11.12
C THR A 66 38.65 31.56 11.20
N ILE A 67 38.02 31.87 10.08
CA ILE A 67 36.54 31.93 10.00
C ILE A 67 35.94 30.53 10.07
N VAL A 68 36.54 29.56 9.36
CA VAL A 68 36.11 28.12 9.43
C VAL A 68 36.19 27.63 10.86
N PHE A 69 37.29 27.91 11.58
CA PHE A 69 37.43 27.51 13.00
C PHE A 69 36.26 28.01 13.84
N ARG A 70 35.96 29.32 13.76
CA ARG A 70 34.83 29.89 14.54
C ARG A 70 33.50 29.32 14.15
N LEU A 71 33.23 29.15 12.86
CA LEU A 71 31.97 28.58 12.36
C LEU A 71 31.81 27.11 12.76
N VAL A 72 32.87 26.30 12.67
CA VAL A 72 32.84 24.89 13.06
C VAL A 72 32.52 24.74 14.53
N HIS A 73 33.16 25.52 15.41
CA HIS A 73 32.88 25.46 16.85
C HIS A 73 31.47 25.95 17.18
N THR A 74 30.99 27.04 16.56
CA THR A 74 29.60 27.47 16.74
C THR A 74 28.62 26.40 16.28
N LEU A 75 28.88 25.79 15.08
CA LEU A 75 28.01 24.73 14.56
C LEU A 75 28.10 23.43 15.37
N GLU A 76 29.22 23.16 16.05
CA GLU A 76 29.37 22.07 17.02
C GLU A 76 28.58 22.36 18.29
N GLU A 77 28.70 23.56 18.87
CA GLU A 77 27.93 24.00 20.04
C GLU A 77 26.44 23.99 19.79
N GLU A 78 25.99 24.43 18.60
CA GLU A 78 24.60 24.38 18.17
C GLU A 78 24.18 22.99 17.68
N GLY A 79 25.12 22.02 17.67
CA GLY A 79 24.86 20.62 17.41
C GLY A 79 24.72 20.24 15.92
N PHE A 80 24.97 21.14 14.97
CA PHE A 80 24.96 20.84 13.52
C PHE A 80 26.16 20.02 13.07
N LEU A 81 27.28 20.11 13.78
CA LEU A 81 28.47 19.31 13.58
C LEU A 81 28.77 18.49 14.84
N ARG A 82 29.41 17.36 14.65
CA ARG A 82 29.93 16.50 15.71
C ARG A 82 31.43 16.31 15.54
N LYS A 83 32.19 16.55 16.59
CA LYS A 83 33.62 16.24 16.65
C LYS A 83 33.78 14.71 16.73
N VAL A 84 34.53 14.14 15.80
CA VAL A 84 34.76 12.69 15.72
C VAL A 84 36.07 12.31 16.42
N ASP A 85 37.10 13.12 16.24
CA ASP A 85 38.40 12.98 16.86
C ASP A 85 39.03 14.35 17.12
N ALA A 86 40.28 14.39 17.51
CA ALA A 86 40.97 15.63 17.91
C ALA A 86 41.01 16.69 16.80
N ARG A 87 40.83 16.31 15.51
CA ARG A 87 41.04 17.18 14.34
C ARG A 87 39.94 17.18 13.32
N SER A 88 39.00 16.22 13.38
CA SER A 88 37.97 16.03 12.37
C SER A 88 36.55 16.19 12.90
N PHE A 89 35.68 16.63 12.03
CA PHE A 89 34.26 16.86 12.26
C PHE A 89 33.44 16.15 11.20
N CYS A 90 32.23 15.74 11.54
CA CYS A 90 31.21 15.25 10.61
C CYS A 90 29.87 15.95 10.86
N LEU A 91 28.95 15.83 9.91
CA LEU A 91 27.58 16.32 10.10
C LEU A 91 26.91 15.59 11.29
N ASN A 92 26.26 16.33 12.15
CA ASN A 92 25.48 15.74 13.24
C ASN A 92 24.03 15.54 12.77
N VAL A 93 23.79 14.45 12.10
CA VAL A 93 22.48 14.10 11.53
C VAL A 93 21.40 13.96 12.58
N ARG A 94 21.77 13.68 13.84
CA ARG A 94 20.79 13.60 14.94
C ARG A 94 20.05 14.93 15.18
N LEU A 95 20.65 16.07 14.89
CA LEU A 95 19.97 17.37 14.99
C LEU A 95 19.21 17.74 13.70
N MET A 96 19.72 17.35 12.55
CA MET A 96 18.95 17.45 11.29
C MET A 96 17.78 16.47 11.29
N SER A 97 17.84 15.38 12.03
CA SER A 97 16.77 14.39 12.21
C SER A 97 15.79 14.73 13.35
N GLN A 98 15.94 15.86 14.04
CA GLN A 98 14.95 16.29 15.06
C GLN A 98 13.59 16.68 14.45
N ASN A 99 13.49 16.83 13.13
CA ASN A 99 12.22 16.84 12.40
C ASN A 99 11.96 15.50 11.72
N ARG A 100 12.10 14.38 12.43
CA ARG A 100 11.53 13.12 11.97
C ARG A 100 10.02 13.29 11.92
N PHE A 101 9.45 13.20 10.73
CA PHE A 101 8.02 13.14 10.60
C PHE A 101 7.48 11.93 11.38
N ARG A 102 6.47 12.19 12.19
CA ARG A 102 5.75 11.16 12.95
C ARG A 102 4.57 10.69 12.12
N LEU A 103 4.69 9.52 11.57
CA LEU A 103 3.66 8.90 10.73
C LEU A 103 2.77 8.03 11.62
N GLY A 104 1.50 8.41 11.74
CA GLY A 104 0.50 7.59 12.39
C GLY A 104 -0.06 6.54 11.41
N TYR A 105 -0.20 5.30 11.85
CA TYR A 105 -0.84 4.25 11.05
C TYR A 105 -1.83 3.45 11.90
N ALA A 106 -3.11 3.57 11.57
CA ALA A 106 -4.17 2.74 12.13
C ALA A 106 -4.39 1.54 11.19
N ALA A 107 -3.84 0.39 11.56
CA ALA A 107 -3.94 -0.85 10.81
C ALA A 107 -5.36 -1.44 10.89
N GLN A 108 -5.83 -2.08 9.84
CA GLN A 108 -7.17 -2.67 9.80
C GLN A 108 -7.35 -3.76 10.87
N SER A 109 -6.41 -4.70 10.94
CA SER A 109 -6.35 -5.76 11.94
C SER A 109 -5.00 -6.48 11.88
N SER A 110 -4.55 -6.99 13.01
CA SER A 110 -3.40 -7.91 13.10
C SER A 110 -3.75 -9.35 12.68
N ASP A 111 -5.02 -9.67 12.48
CA ASP A 111 -5.49 -11.03 12.17
C ASP A 111 -5.74 -11.25 10.67
N SER A 112 -5.74 -10.19 9.86
CA SER A 112 -5.95 -10.27 8.41
C SER A 112 -4.62 -10.39 7.68
N PRO A 113 -4.37 -11.45 6.87
CA PRO A 113 -3.13 -11.60 6.11
C PRO A 113 -2.81 -10.39 5.22
N PHE A 114 -3.83 -9.81 4.58
CA PHE A 114 -3.66 -8.60 3.76
C PHE A 114 -3.22 -7.40 4.61
N SER A 115 -3.88 -7.16 5.74
CA SER A 115 -3.55 -6.05 6.65
C SER A 115 -2.15 -6.22 7.27
N VAL A 116 -1.77 -7.45 7.61
CA VAL A 116 -0.42 -7.77 8.10
C VAL A 116 0.62 -7.45 7.04
N ALA A 117 0.42 -7.87 5.79
CA ALA A 117 1.35 -7.59 4.70
C ALA A 117 1.51 -6.08 4.44
N VAL A 118 0.44 -5.29 4.49
CA VAL A 118 0.49 -3.81 4.41
C VAL A 118 1.29 -3.24 5.59
N SER A 119 1.00 -3.70 6.82
CA SER A 119 1.67 -3.24 8.05
C SER A 119 3.18 -3.53 8.00
N ASP A 120 3.57 -4.73 7.56
CA ASP A 120 4.98 -5.12 7.44
C ASP A 120 5.69 -4.32 6.35
N SER A 121 5.02 -4.09 5.23
CA SER A 121 5.52 -3.25 4.15
C SER A 121 5.78 -1.83 4.63
N LEU A 122 4.81 -1.22 5.33
CA LEU A 122 4.95 0.15 5.85
C LEU A 122 6.04 0.24 6.94
N ARG A 123 6.16 -0.76 7.82
CA ARG A 123 7.24 -0.82 8.81
C ARG A 123 8.62 -0.89 8.15
N ARG A 124 8.78 -1.70 7.10
CA ARG A 124 10.04 -1.76 6.34
C ARG A 124 10.36 -0.43 5.68
N ALA A 125 9.37 0.19 5.02
CA ALA A 125 9.53 1.48 4.36
C ALA A 125 9.90 2.59 5.35
N ALA A 126 9.23 2.66 6.51
CA ALA A 126 9.50 3.64 7.55
C ALA A 126 10.92 3.48 8.14
N ARG A 127 11.36 2.24 8.42
CA ARG A 127 12.73 1.97 8.89
C ARG A 127 13.79 2.39 7.87
N LYS A 128 13.59 2.02 6.59
CA LYS A 128 14.52 2.36 5.49
C LYS A 128 14.67 3.87 5.30
N ASN A 129 13.62 4.63 5.54
CA ASN A 129 13.59 6.09 5.37
C ASN A 129 13.71 6.87 6.69
N ASN A 130 14.04 6.20 7.79
CA ASN A 130 14.23 6.82 9.11
C ASN A 130 13.03 7.66 9.59
N VAL A 131 11.79 7.20 9.29
CA VAL A 131 10.53 7.81 9.72
C VAL A 131 10.07 7.20 11.03
N ASP A 132 9.58 8.04 11.96
CA ASP A 132 8.98 7.60 13.22
C ASP A 132 7.56 7.10 12.95
N LEU A 133 7.35 5.79 13.00
CA LEU A 133 6.06 5.14 12.73
C LEU A 133 5.37 4.75 14.03
N ILE A 134 4.20 5.35 14.28
CA ILE A 134 3.32 5.02 15.39
C ILE A 134 2.17 4.18 14.85
N GLN A 135 2.18 2.88 15.14
CA GLN A 135 1.16 1.94 14.68
C GLN A 135 0.15 1.62 15.79
N VAL A 136 -1.13 1.64 15.44
CA VAL A 136 -2.27 1.19 16.25
C VAL A 136 -3.12 0.20 15.46
N ASP A 137 -3.96 -0.57 16.14
CA ASP A 137 -4.77 -1.64 15.54
C ASP A 137 -6.27 -1.35 15.71
N ASN A 138 -7.00 -1.29 14.61
CA ASN A 138 -8.46 -1.09 14.56
C ASN A 138 -9.26 -2.35 14.91
N ARG A 139 -8.62 -3.52 14.96
CA ARG A 139 -9.20 -4.80 15.38
C ARG A 139 -10.51 -5.15 14.68
N TYR A 140 -10.64 -4.80 13.40
CA TYR A 140 -11.90 -4.95 12.68
C TYR A 140 -13.11 -4.36 13.44
N SER A 141 -12.94 -3.22 14.10
CA SER A 141 -13.97 -2.60 14.94
C SER A 141 -14.08 -1.11 14.70
N ALA A 142 -15.27 -0.64 14.35
CA ALA A 142 -15.58 0.77 14.21
C ALA A 142 -15.25 1.59 15.47
N LYS A 143 -15.55 1.03 16.66
CA LYS A 143 -15.24 1.64 17.95
C LYS A 143 -13.73 1.73 18.21
N ALA A 144 -12.98 0.69 17.83
CA ALA A 144 -11.54 0.70 17.97
C ALA A 144 -10.89 1.68 16.99
N ALA A 145 -11.40 1.80 15.76
CA ALA A 145 -10.91 2.77 14.76
C ALA A 145 -11.04 4.23 15.25
N LEU A 146 -12.17 4.58 15.87
CA LEU A 146 -12.33 5.91 16.49
C LEU A 146 -11.30 6.15 17.60
N LYS A 147 -11.11 5.18 18.52
CA LYS A 147 -10.09 5.28 19.57
C LYS A 147 -8.65 5.32 19.01
N ALA A 148 -8.40 4.61 17.92
CA ALA A 148 -7.11 4.65 17.24
C ALA A 148 -6.82 6.03 16.68
N ALA A 149 -7.80 6.70 16.05
CA ALA A 149 -7.69 8.07 15.57
C ALA A 149 -7.39 9.05 16.72
N GLU A 150 -8.16 8.98 17.82
CA GLU A 150 -7.92 9.81 19.02
C GLU A 150 -6.51 9.60 19.60
N ARG A 151 -6.05 8.34 19.64
CA ARG A 151 -4.71 8.01 20.11
C ARG A 151 -3.63 8.62 19.21
N LEU A 152 -3.74 8.47 17.89
CA LEU A 152 -2.76 9.04 16.96
C LEU A 152 -2.68 10.57 17.06
N ILE A 153 -3.82 11.25 17.26
CA ILE A 153 -3.86 12.69 17.50
C ILE A 153 -3.15 13.05 18.84
N THR A 154 -3.41 12.29 19.88
CA THR A 154 -2.73 12.48 21.20
C THR A 154 -1.22 12.27 21.09
N GLU A 155 -0.78 11.33 20.27
CA GLU A 155 0.64 11.08 19.96
C GLU A 155 1.26 12.16 19.07
N ARG A 156 0.49 13.17 18.63
CA ARG A 156 0.94 14.29 17.81
C ARG A 156 1.62 13.85 16.51
N VAL A 157 0.96 12.98 15.76
CA VAL A 157 1.44 12.58 14.44
C VAL A 157 1.31 13.75 13.45
N ASP A 158 2.27 13.88 12.53
CA ASP A 158 2.25 14.92 11.50
C ASP A 158 1.29 14.59 10.36
N ILE A 159 1.04 13.29 10.13
CA ILE A 159 0.11 12.75 9.14
C ILE A 159 -0.38 11.39 9.62
N ALA A 160 -1.60 11.04 9.29
CA ALA A 160 -2.18 9.75 9.60
C ALA A 160 -2.52 8.94 8.33
N ILE A 161 -2.33 7.61 8.41
CA ILE A 161 -2.81 6.63 7.46
C ILE A 161 -3.88 5.82 8.17
N GLU A 162 -5.10 5.81 7.65
CA GLU A 162 -6.23 5.07 8.21
C GLU A 162 -6.60 3.90 7.31
N PHE A 163 -6.52 2.69 7.83
CA PHE A 163 -6.95 1.49 7.16
C PHE A 163 -7.97 0.77 8.03
N GLN A 164 -9.25 0.96 7.74
CA GLN A 164 -10.38 0.35 8.45
C GLN A 164 -11.44 -0.15 7.45
N THR A 165 -12.49 -0.82 7.91
CA THR A 165 -13.44 -1.53 7.05
C THR A 165 -14.81 -0.84 6.97
N TYR A 166 -15.19 -0.05 7.98
CA TYR A 166 -16.56 0.42 8.16
C TYR A 166 -16.80 1.79 7.51
N ALA A 167 -17.43 1.82 6.33
CA ALA A 167 -17.70 3.07 5.61
C ALA A 167 -18.46 4.11 6.47
N LYS A 168 -19.37 3.67 7.36
CA LYS A 168 -20.17 4.57 8.21
C LYS A 168 -19.37 5.34 9.25
N VAL A 169 -18.20 4.84 9.68
CA VAL A 169 -17.35 5.53 10.67
C VAL A 169 -16.33 6.46 10.03
N ALA A 170 -16.09 6.32 8.73
CA ALA A 170 -15.12 7.13 8.01
C ALA A 170 -15.33 8.67 8.15
N PRO A 171 -16.55 9.22 8.07
CA PRO A 171 -16.76 10.67 8.27
C PRO A 171 -16.41 11.15 9.68
N LEU A 172 -16.63 10.31 10.70
CA LEU A 172 -16.31 10.66 12.09
C LEU A 172 -14.79 10.69 12.31
N ILE A 173 -14.07 9.69 11.78
CA ILE A 173 -12.60 9.65 11.82
C ILE A 173 -12.02 10.86 11.09
N SER A 174 -12.54 11.18 9.91
CA SER A 174 -12.10 12.36 9.15
C SER A 174 -12.27 13.65 9.94
N ALA A 175 -13.42 13.83 10.59
CA ALA A 175 -13.71 15.02 11.40
C ALA A 175 -12.72 15.16 12.57
N LEU A 176 -12.33 14.05 13.22
CA LEU A 176 -11.32 14.08 14.29
C LEU A 176 -9.97 14.60 13.78
N PHE A 177 -9.43 14.03 12.69
CA PHE A 177 -8.16 14.44 12.12
C PHE A 177 -8.21 15.86 11.54
N GLN A 178 -9.32 16.24 10.88
CA GLN A 178 -9.52 17.58 10.36
C GLN A 178 -9.53 18.63 11.49
N THR A 179 -10.23 18.36 12.59
CA THR A 179 -10.27 19.24 13.76
C THR A 179 -8.89 19.39 14.40
N ALA A 180 -8.09 18.32 14.39
CA ALA A 180 -6.72 18.34 14.88
C ALA A 180 -5.70 18.95 13.90
N GLY A 181 -6.12 19.30 12.67
CA GLY A 181 -5.23 19.80 11.62
C GLY A 181 -4.24 18.76 11.09
N VAL A 182 -4.52 17.48 11.26
CA VAL A 182 -3.66 16.36 10.82
C VAL A 182 -4.14 15.86 9.45
N PRO A 183 -3.29 15.90 8.40
CA PRO A 183 -3.63 15.32 7.10
C PRO A 183 -3.90 13.82 7.21
N LEU A 184 -4.79 13.30 6.35
CA LEU A 184 -5.23 11.91 6.39
C LEU A 184 -5.09 11.25 5.02
N ILE A 185 -4.49 10.05 5.00
CA ILE A 185 -4.53 9.10 3.87
C ILE A 185 -5.48 7.98 4.25
N ALA A 186 -6.48 7.73 3.41
CA ALA A 186 -7.48 6.70 3.61
C ALA A 186 -7.18 5.48 2.72
N VAL A 187 -6.97 4.31 3.32
CA VAL A 187 -6.64 3.07 2.61
C VAL A 187 -7.89 2.24 2.39
N GLU A 188 -8.17 1.89 1.13
CA GLU A 188 -9.27 1.03 0.64
C GLU A 188 -10.69 1.57 0.90
N ILE A 189 -10.95 2.25 2.01
CA ILE A 189 -12.25 2.87 2.33
C ILE A 189 -12.09 4.40 2.29
N PRO A 190 -12.84 5.11 1.44
CA PRO A 190 -12.71 6.55 1.32
C PRO A 190 -13.17 7.27 2.59
N HIS A 191 -12.43 8.28 2.97
CA HIS A 191 -12.73 9.17 4.08
C HIS A 191 -12.92 10.60 3.54
N PRO A 192 -13.96 11.33 3.91
CA PRO A 192 -14.19 12.69 3.43
C PRO A 192 -12.98 13.61 3.69
N GLY A 193 -12.48 14.27 2.65
CA GLY A 193 -11.35 15.19 2.75
C GLY A 193 -9.97 14.53 2.86
N ALA A 194 -9.88 13.20 2.92
CA ALA A 194 -8.63 12.47 2.90
C ALA A 194 -8.16 12.17 1.47
N THR A 195 -6.85 12.00 1.30
CA THR A 195 -6.30 11.41 0.08
C THR A 195 -6.57 9.91 0.07
N PHE A 196 -7.25 9.41 -0.95
CA PHE A 196 -7.54 7.98 -1.08
C PHE A 196 -6.34 7.23 -1.65
N TYR A 197 -6.02 6.06 -1.08
CA TYR A 197 -5.11 5.07 -1.62
C TYR A 197 -5.75 3.69 -1.62
N GLY A 198 -5.83 3.04 -2.76
CA GLY A 198 -6.42 1.70 -2.87
C GLY A 198 -6.53 1.26 -4.32
N VAL A 199 -7.27 0.17 -4.58
CA VAL A 199 -7.41 -0.35 -5.95
C VAL A 199 -8.53 0.34 -6.72
N ASP A 200 -8.44 0.33 -8.06
CA ASP A 200 -9.57 0.65 -8.93
C ASP A 200 -10.59 -0.49 -8.87
N ASN A 201 -11.52 -0.37 -7.91
CA ASN A 201 -12.46 -1.43 -7.55
C ASN A 201 -13.32 -1.88 -8.74
N TYR A 202 -13.78 -0.95 -9.57
CA TYR A 202 -14.60 -1.32 -10.74
C TYR A 202 -13.78 -2.10 -11.77
N ASN A 203 -12.57 -1.65 -12.07
CA ASN A 203 -11.69 -2.27 -13.04
C ASN A 203 -11.21 -3.66 -12.60
N VAL A 204 -10.85 -3.85 -11.34
CA VAL A 204 -10.46 -5.18 -10.83
C VAL A 204 -11.64 -6.16 -10.90
N GLY A 205 -12.86 -5.69 -10.65
CA GLY A 205 -14.08 -6.47 -10.87
C GLY A 205 -14.25 -6.85 -12.33
N ARG A 206 -14.11 -5.91 -13.25
CA ARG A 206 -14.17 -6.21 -14.71
C ARG A 206 -13.15 -7.25 -15.14
N LEU A 207 -11.93 -7.21 -14.60
CA LEU A 207 -10.90 -8.22 -14.86
C LEU A 207 -11.33 -9.61 -14.41
N ALA A 208 -11.93 -9.71 -13.21
CA ALA A 208 -12.47 -10.94 -12.66
C ALA A 208 -13.60 -11.51 -13.54
N GLY A 209 -14.58 -10.67 -13.88
CA GLY A 209 -15.70 -11.04 -14.73
C GLY A 209 -15.25 -11.53 -16.12
N LYS A 210 -14.35 -10.81 -16.78
CA LYS A 210 -13.77 -11.22 -18.07
C LYS A 210 -13.02 -12.56 -17.98
N ALA A 211 -12.38 -12.86 -16.85
CA ALA A 211 -11.70 -14.14 -16.66
C ALA A 211 -12.71 -15.29 -16.57
N LEU A 212 -13.79 -15.12 -15.80
CA LEU A 212 -14.87 -16.11 -15.68
C LEU A 212 -15.56 -16.40 -17.01
N VAL A 213 -15.89 -15.35 -17.75
CA VAL A 213 -16.53 -15.51 -19.10
C VAL A 213 -15.63 -16.26 -20.06
N ARG A 214 -14.33 -15.92 -20.10
CA ARG A 214 -13.36 -16.65 -20.95
C ARG A 214 -13.28 -18.12 -20.58
N TRP A 215 -13.26 -18.40 -19.28
CA TRP A 215 -13.23 -19.78 -18.80
C TRP A 215 -14.54 -20.53 -19.13
N ALA A 216 -15.69 -19.92 -18.90
CA ALA A 216 -17.00 -20.50 -19.22
C ALA A 216 -17.15 -20.79 -20.73
N LYS A 217 -16.67 -19.88 -21.59
CA LYS A 217 -16.62 -20.13 -23.04
C LYS A 217 -15.84 -21.39 -23.42
N LYS A 218 -14.65 -21.54 -22.78
CA LYS A 218 -13.76 -22.67 -23.07
C LYS A 218 -14.29 -23.99 -22.53
N ASN A 219 -14.87 -24.02 -21.32
CA ASN A 219 -15.16 -25.25 -20.59
C ASN A 219 -16.66 -25.58 -20.53
N TRP A 220 -17.55 -24.58 -20.63
CA TRP A 220 -18.99 -24.73 -20.55
C TRP A 220 -19.73 -24.27 -21.82
N GLN A 221 -19.02 -24.10 -22.92
CA GLN A 221 -19.57 -23.62 -24.21
C GLN A 221 -20.30 -22.28 -24.08
N GLY A 222 -19.83 -21.44 -23.14
CA GLY A 222 -20.44 -20.14 -22.86
C GLY A 222 -21.73 -20.18 -22.04
N LYS A 223 -22.12 -21.35 -21.50
CA LYS A 223 -23.35 -21.49 -20.71
C LYS A 223 -23.04 -21.44 -19.20
N ALA A 224 -23.73 -20.57 -18.49
CA ALA A 224 -23.76 -20.53 -17.03
C ALA A 224 -25.19 -20.22 -16.58
N ASP A 225 -25.62 -20.82 -15.47
CA ASP A 225 -27.00 -20.76 -15.02
C ASP A 225 -27.20 -19.62 -14.00
N GLN A 226 -26.17 -19.26 -13.24
CA GLN A 226 -26.23 -18.18 -12.27
C GLN A 226 -24.86 -17.55 -11.99
N LEU A 227 -24.89 -16.33 -11.45
CA LEU A 227 -23.75 -15.59 -10.94
C LEU A 227 -23.96 -15.34 -9.43
N LEU A 228 -23.03 -15.80 -8.61
CA LEU A 228 -22.98 -15.43 -7.20
C LEU A 228 -22.00 -14.29 -6.98
N LEU A 229 -22.47 -13.22 -6.34
CA LEU A 229 -21.72 -12.03 -5.95
C LEU A 229 -21.61 -12.02 -4.43
N LEU A 230 -20.41 -12.30 -3.91
CA LEU A 230 -20.16 -12.45 -2.47
C LEU A 230 -19.69 -11.12 -1.88
N GLY A 231 -20.57 -10.44 -1.17
CA GLY A 231 -20.41 -9.06 -0.70
C GLY A 231 -19.79 -8.90 0.69
N LEU A 232 -19.55 -7.62 1.00
CA LEU A 232 -19.15 -7.09 2.30
C LEU A 232 -19.86 -5.74 2.48
N GLU A 233 -21.12 -5.79 2.92
CA GLU A 233 -22.01 -4.61 2.94
C GLU A 233 -21.50 -3.49 3.87
N ILE A 234 -20.87 -3.84 4.98
CA ILE A 234 -20.35 -2.87 5.96
C ILE A 234 -19.22 -1.99 5.40
N ALA A 235 -18.53 -2.44 4.35
CA ALA A 235 -17.46 -1.68 3.70
C ALA A 235 -17.97 -0.56 2.77
N GLY A 236 -19.28 -0.52 2.54
CA GLY A 236 -19.93 0.54 1.76
C GLY A 236 -19.80 0.38 0.24
N PRO A 237 -20.13 1.44 -0.52
CA PRO A 237 -20.31 1.35 -1.96
C PRO A 237 -19.02 1.15 -2.75
N LEU A 238 -17.87 1.65 -2.29
CA LEU A 238 -16.65 1.59 -3.09
C LEU A 238 -16.13 0.16 -3.28
N PRO A 239 -15.96 -0.69 -2.25
CA PRO A 239 -15.60 -2.09 -2.45
C PRO A 239 -16.67 -2.88 -3.21
N TYR A 240 -17.95 -2.50 -3.10
CA TYR A 240 -19.04 -3.12 -3.88
C TYR A 240 -18.85 -2.94 -5.40
N LEU A 241 -18.14 -1.90 -5.85
CA LEU A 241 -17.80 -1.72 -7.27
C LEU A 241 -17.01 -2.91 -7.84
N ARG A 242 -16.34 -3.71 -7.02
CA ARG A 242 -15.71 -4.97 -7.45
C ARG A 242 -16.74 -5.93 -8.03
N LEU A 243 -17.85 -6.06 -7.35
CA LEU A 243 -18.94 -6.96 -7.76
C LEU A 243 -19.71 -6.42 -8.96
N SER A 244 -20.06 -5.13 -8.94
CA SER A 244 -20.75 -4.50 -10.08
C SER A 244 -19.90 -4.46 -11.34
N GLY A 245 -18.60 -4.24 -11.23
CA GLY A 245 -17.66 -4.33 -12.36
C GLY A 245 -17.57 -5.74 -12.94
N ALA A 246 -17.56 -6.77 -12.07
CA ALA A 246 -17.56 -8.15 -12.49
C ALA A 246 -18.89 -8.54 -13.19
N GLU A 247 -20.01 -8.17 -12.60
CA GLU A 247 -21.34 -8.39 -13.16
C GLU A 247 -21.47 -7.71 -14.53
N ALA A 248 -21.06 -6.45 -14.65
CA ALA A 248 -21.10 -5.73 -15.93
C ALA A 248 -20.30 -6.47 -17.02
N ALA A 249 -19.08 -6.91 -16.71
CA ALA A 249 -18.26 -7.65 -17.67
C ALA A 249 -18.84 -9.03 -18.03
N ILE A 250 -19.52 -9.69 -17.10
CA ILE A 250 -20.18 -10.98 -17.35
C ILE A 250 -21.42 -10.78 -18.23
N ARG A 251 -22.23 -9.75 -17.95
CA ARG A 251 -23.44 -9.44 -18.70
C ARG A 251 -23.17 -8.98 -20.14
N GLU A 252 -22.00 -8.47 -20.46
CA GLU A 252 -21.59 -8.21 -21.86
C GLU A 252 -21.67 -9.48 -22.74
N MET A 253 -21.51 -10.67 -22.14
CA MET A 253 -21.48 -11.95 -22.84
C MET A 253 -22.66 -12.87 -22.48
N LEU A 254 -23.21 -12.68 -21.30
CA LEU A 254 -24.33 -13.43 -20.72
C LEU A 254 -25.38 -12.43 -20.19
N PRO A 255 -26.07 -11.67 -21.05
CA PRO A 255 -26.94 -10.56 -20.62
C PRO A 255 -28.06 -10.95 -19.66
N ALA A 256 -28.62 -12.16 -19.84
CA ALA A 256 -29.75 -12.65 -19.04
C ALA A 256 -29.34 -13.52 -17.84
N ILE A 257 -28.04 -13.61 -17.50
CA ILE A 257 -27.62 -14.45 -16.37
C ILE A 257 -28.24 -13.93 -15.06
N PRO A 258 -28.94 -14.79 -14.28
CA PRO A 258 -29.41 -14.43 -12.94
C PRO A 258 -28.23 -14.15 -12.03
N ALA A 259 -28.18 -12.95 -11.43
CA ALA A 259 -27.18 -12.58 -10.44
C ALA A 259 -27.80 -12.57 -9.04
N ILE A 260 -27.13 -13.21 -8.08
CA ILE A 260 -27.55 -13.33 -6.70
C ILE A 260 -26.46 -12.74 -5.84
N SER A 261 -26.77 -11.66 -5.15
CA SER A 261 -25.86 -11.03 -4.18
C SER A 261 -26.09 -11.63 -2.78
N LEU A 262 -25.00 -12.02 -2.13
CA LEU A 262 -25.00 -12.60 -0.79
C LEU A 262 -23.98 -11.86 0.06
N ASP A 263 -24.38 -11.32 1.20
CA ASP A 263 -23.42 -10.77 2.16
C ASP A 263 -22.70 -11.92 2.87
N THR A 264 -21.39 -11.98 2.65
CA THR A 264 -20.49 -12.97 3.25
C THR A 264 -19.56 -12.36 4.28
N ARG A 265 -19.79 -11.09 4.62
CA ARG A 265 -18.91 -10.28 5.48
C ARG A 265 -17.44 -10.26 5.04
N GLY A 266 -17.14 -10.75 3.83
CA GLY A 266 -15.78 -10.92 3.34
C GLY A 266 -14.98 -11.98 4.11
N GLU A 267 -15.63 -12.88 4.85
CA GLU A 267 -15.02 -13.87 5.74
C GLU A 267 -15.22 -15.29 5.22
N PHE A 268 -14.20 -16.14 5.40
CA PHE A 268 -14.24 -17.54 4.96
C PHE A 268 -15.41 -18.32 5.59
N HIS A 269 -15.52 -18.33 6.92
CA HIS A 269 -16.53 -19.12 7.63
C HIS A 269 -17.95 -18.63 7.36
N HIS A 270 -18.14 -17.31 7.32
CA HIS A 270 -19.45 -16.75 7.02
C HIS A 270 -19.88 -17.05 5.57
N SER A 271 -18.97 -16.99 4.62
CA SER A 271 -19.20 -17.39 3.23
C SER A 271 -19.54 -18.88 3.12
N LEU A 272 -18.75 -19.74 3.77
CA LEU A 272 -18.99 -21.19 3.79
C LEU A 272 -20.43 -21.51 4.25
N GLU A 273 -20.87 -20.92 5.37
CA GLU A 273 -22.21 -21.11 5.93
C GLU A 273 -23.31 -20.58 5.01
N THR A 274 -23.11 -19.39 4.45
CA THR A 274 -24.08 -18.74 3.56
C THR A 274 -24.27 -19.55 2.28
N ILE A 275 -23.17 -20.03 1.70
CA ILE A 275 -23.24 -20.85 0.46
C ILE A 275 -23.76 -22.25 0.75
N ARG A 276 -23.45 -22.88 1.88
CA ARG A 276 -24.10 -24.15 2.31
C ARG A 276 -25.63 -24.03 2.35
N LYS A 277 -26.14 -22.93 2.93
CA LYS A 277 -27.59 -22.65 2.95
C LYS A 277 -28.15 -22.49 1.53
N HIS A 278 -27.46 -21.71 0.68
CA HIS A 278 -27.86 -21.53 -0.71
C HIS A 278 -27.94 -22.87 -1.48
N LEU A 279 -26.92 -23.71 -1.35
CA LEU A 279 -26.83 -25.00 -2.05
C LEU A 279 -27.87 -26.01 -1.62
N ARG A 280 -28.33 -25.96 -0.36
CA ARG A 280 -29.43 -26.83 0.14
C ARG A 280 -30.77 -26.53 -0.54
N LEU A 281 -30.99 -25.27 -0.93
CA LEU A 281 -32.24 -24.80 -1.51
C LEU A 281 -32.27 -24.86 -3.05
N LYS A 282 -31.15 -25.18 -3.70
CA LYS A 282 -31.00 -25.15 -5.15
C LYS A 282 -30.48 -26.48 -5.68
N SER A 283 -30.94 -26.86 -6.85
CA SER A 283 -30.36 -27.95 -7.64
C SER A 283 -28.97 -27.57 -8.15
N ALA A 284 -28.19 -28.58 -8.58
CA ALA A 284 -26.89 -28.34 -9.19
C ALA A 284 -27.04 -27.48 -10.46
N SER A 285 -26.28 -26.40 -10.52
CA SER A 285 -26.32 -25.42 -11.62
C SER A 285 -24.93 -24.82 -11.85
N LYS A 286 -24.58 -24.58 -13.12
CA LYS A 286 -23.29 -23.96 -13.50
C LYS A 286 -23.20 -22.54 -12.96
N THR A 287 -22.37 -22.35 -11.96
CA THR A 287 -22.29 -21.14 -11.16
C THR A 287 -20.98 -20.42 -11.36
N LEU A 288 -21.05 -19.16 -11.81
CA LEU A 288 -19.92 -18.22 -11.76
C LEU A 288 -19.88 -17.56 -10.38
N ILE A 289 -18.70 -17.45 -9.80
CA ILE A 289 -18.53 -16.88 -8.44
C ILE A 289 -17.48 -15.76 -8.46
N VAL A 290 -17.88 -14.61 -7.94
CA VAL A 290 -16.95 -13.50 -7.65
C VAL A 290 -17.18 -13.05 -6.22
N GLY A 291 -16.10 -12.92 -5.45
CA GLY A 291 -16.15 -12.36 -4.10
C GLY A 291 -15.49 -10.99 -4.05
N VAL A 292 -15.89 -10.20 -3.07
CA VAL A 292 -15.24 -8.92 -2.74
C VAL A 292 -13.76 -9.10 -2.36
N ASN A 293 -13.40 -10.28 -1.87
CA ASN A 293 -12.06 -10.71 -1.51
C ASN A 293 -11.90 -12.24 -1.62
N ASP A 294 -10.67 -12.72 -1.47
CA ASP A 294 -10.34 -14.15 -1.53
C ASP A 294 -11.01 -14.99 -0.42
N PRO A 295 -11.03 -14.59 0.86
CA PRO A 295 -11.65 -15.39 1.90
C PRO A 295 -13.12 -15.74 1.60
N ALA A 296 -13.89 -14.79 1.08
CA ALA A 296 -15.28 -15.05 0.67
C ALA A 296 -15.36 -16.12 -0.42
N VAL A 297 -14.48 -16.04 -1.43
CA VAL A 297 -14.44 -17.01 -2.54
C VAL A 297 -13.99 -18.38 -2.07
N LEU A 298 -12.96 -18.46 -1.23
CA LEU A 298 -12.47 -19.74 -0.67
C LEU A 298 -13.53 -20.45 0.15
N GLY A 299 -14.29 -19.70 0.97
CA GLY A 299 -15.41 -20.23 1.73
C GLY A 299 -16.52 -20.80 0.83
N ALA A 300 -16.82 -20.09 -0.27
CA ALA A 300 -17.78 -20.57 -1.27
C ALA A 300 -17.31 -21.85 -1.97
N LEU A 301 -16.07 -21.89 -2.44
CA LEU A 301 -15.50 -23.08 -3.07
C LEU A 301 -15.52 -24.29 -2.13
N ARG A 302 -15.20 -24.09 -0.85
CA ARG A 302 -15.29 -25.15 0.16
C ARG A 302 -16.72 -25.68 0.33
N ALA A 303 -17.73 -24.81 0.31
CA ALA A 303 -19.14 -25.23 0.37
C ALA A 303 -19.55 -26.08 -0.85
N PHE A 304 -19.10 -25.70 -2.06
CA PHE A 304 -19.35 -26.50 -3.27
C PHE A 304 -18.65 -27.86 -3.22
N GLU A 305 -17.41 -27.90 -2.70
CA GLU A 305 -16.64 -29.14 -2.53
C GLU A 305 -17.35 -30.09 -1.56
N GLU A 306 -17.77 -29.63 -0.38
CA GLU A 306 -18.52 -30.42 0.60
C GLU A 306 -19.88 -30.92 0.10
N ALA A 307 -20.50 -30.16 -0.79
CA ALA A 307 -21.74 -30.58 -1.43
C ALA A 307 -21.53 -31.57 -2.60
N GLY A 308 -20.29 -31.95 -2.93
CA GLY A 308 -19.97 -32.78 -4.11
C GLY A 308 -20.29 -32.09 -5.44
N ARG A 309 -20.28 -30.75 -5.48
CA ARG A 309 -20.70 -29.92 -6.63
C ARG A 309 -19.56 -29.07 -7.21
N SER A 310 -18.30 -29.44 -6.97
CA SER A 310 -17.14 -28.66 -7.45
C SER A 310 -17.15 -28.46 -8.96
N GLU A 311 -17.62 -29.44 -9.74
CA GLU A 311 -17.69 -29.32 -11.20
C GLU A 311 -18.71 -28.28 -11.72
N TYR A 312 -19.67 -27.91 -10.87
CA TYR A 312 -20.70 -26.91 -11.17
C TYR A 312 -20.31 -25.49 -10.78
N CYS A 313 -19.10 -25.24 -10.29
CA CYS A 313 -18.68 -23.90 -9.96
C CYS A 313 -17.33 -23.54 -10.60
N VAL A 314 -17.12 -22.25 -10.77
CA VAL A 314 -15.83 -21.64 -11.10
C VAL A 314 -15.76 -20.25 -10.47
N ALA A 315 -14.61 -19.89 -9.93
CA ALA A 315 -14.47 -18.68 -9.17
C ALA A 315 -13.22 -17.87 -9.53
N VAL A 316 -13.32 -16.55 -9.33
CA VAL A 316 -12.17 -15.63 -9.32
C VAL A 316 -12.19 -14.86 -8.01
N GLY A 317 -11.03 -14.85 -7.34
CA GLY A 317 -10.81 -14.13 -6.09
C GLY A 317 -10.23 -12.72 -6.32
N LEU A 318 -10.15 -11.96 -5.22
CA LEU A 318 -9.56 -10.62 -5.20
C LEU A 318 -8.67 -10.48 -3.96
N GLY A 319 -7.39 -10.14 -4.17
CA GLY A 319 -6.37 -9.95 -3.13
C GLY A 319 -5.11 -10.78 -3.35
N ALA A 320 -5.23 -11.99 -3.90
CA ALA A 320 -4.16 -12.99 -4.05
C ALA A 320 -3.42 -13.25 -2.72
N ILE A 321 -4.18 -13.45 -1.63
CA ILE A 321 -3.63 -13.82 -0.33
C ILE A 321 -2.94 -15.20 -0.39
N PRO A 322 -2.06 -15.56 0.58
CA PRO A 322 -1.35 -16.84 0.58
C PRO A 322 -2.25 -18.05 0.38
N GLU A 323 -3.39 -18.10 1.06
CA GLU A 323 -4.36 -19.19 0.98
C GLU A 323 -4.98 -19.31 -0.42
N ALA A 324 -5.27 -18.18 -1.07
CA ALA A 324 -5.79 -18.18 -2.44
C ALA A 324 -4.71 -18.62 -3.43
N ARG A 325 -3.44 -18.24 -3.21
CA ARG A 325 -2.32 -18.71 -4.04
C ARG A 325 -2.08 -20.22 -3.87
N ALA A 326 -2.22 -20.72 -2.64
CA ALA A 326 -2.18 -22.17 -2.38
C ALA A 326 -3.31 -22.90 -3.09
N GLU A 327 -4.55 -22.38 -3.01
CA GLU A 327 -5.70 -22.92 -3.72
C GLU A 327 -5.52 -22.87 -5.25
N LEU A 328 -4.95 -21.81 -5.80
CA LEU A 328 -4.62 -21.74 -7.25
C LEU A 328 -3.67 -22.83 -7.70
N ARG A 329 -2.75 -23.28 -6.82
CA ARG A 329 -1.79 -24.35 -7.12
C ARG A 329 -2.37 -25.76 -6.94
N ARG A 330 -3.49 -25.87 -6.23
CA ARG A 330 -4.15 -27.15 -5.97
C ARG A 330 -4.68 -27.77 -7.27
N LEU A 331 -4.33 -29.01 -7.52
CA LEU A 331 -4.83 -29.76 -8.69
C LEU A 331 -6.36 -29.88 -8.62
N GLY A 332 -7.04 -29.58 -9.72
CA GLY A 332 -8.48 -29.62 -9.79
C GLY A 332 -9.21 -28.44 -9.12
N SER A 333 -8.48 -27.43 -8.65
CA SER A 333 -9.09 -26.21 -8.09
C SER A 333 -10.07 -25.55 -9.06
N ARG A 334 -11.13 -25.00 -8.52
CA ARG A 334 -12.12 -24.17 -9.22
C ARG A 334 -11.86 -22.67 -9.08
N LEU A 335 -10.82 -22.29 -8.35
CA LEU A 335 -10.27 -20.95 -8.37
C LEU A 335 -9.37 -20.80 -9.60
N ILE A 336 -9.80 -20.04 -10.61
CA ILE A 336 -9.08 -19.89 -11.88
C ILE A 336 -8.18 -18.66 -11.96
N GLY A 337 -8.19 -17.87 -10.90
CA GLY A 337 -7.37 -16.67 -10.74
C GLY A 337 -7.79 -15.88 -9.51
N SER A 338 -6.89 -15.04 -9.06
CA SER A 338 -7.18 -13.96 -8.11
C SER A 338 -6.54 -12.67 -8.62
N ILE A 339 -7.17 -11.52 -8.39
CA ILE A 339 -6.58 -10.23 -8.77
C ILE A 339 -5.73 -9.77 -7.59
N ALA A 340 -4.41 -9.82 -7.74
CA ALA A 340 -3.47 -9.36 -6.73
C ALA A 340 -3.48 -7.84 -6.62
N PHE A 341 -3.34 -7.34 -5.39
CA PHE A 341 -3.23 -5.92 -5.06
C PHE A 341 -1.82 -5.55 -4.56
N PHE A 342 -0.96 -6.52 -4.37
CA PHE A 342 0.43 -6.37 -3.94
C PHE A 342 0.59 -5.56 -2.64
N PRO A 343 -0.01 -6.02 -1.52
CA PRO A 343 0.07 -5.30 -0.23
C PRO A 343 1.50 -5.09 0.26
N GLU A 344 2.45 -5.91 -0.22
CA GLU A 344 3.88 -5.81 0.03
C GLU A 344 4.52 -4.53 -0.52
N HIS A 345 3.87 -3.83 -1.47
CA HIS A 345 4.31 -2.56 -2.04
C HIS A 345 3.59 -1.34 -1.46
N TYR A 346 2.48 -1.54 -0.74
CA TYR A 346 1.69 -0.44 -0.17
C TYR A 346 2.54 0.49 0.71
N GLY A 347 3.47 -0.08 1.50
CA GLY A 347 4.27 0.70 2.43
C GLY A 347 5.14 1.76 1.77
N GLU A 348 5.80 1.44 0.67
CA GLU A 348 6.61 2.41 -0.08
C GLU A 348 5.74 3.47 -0.75
N ASP A 349 4.61 3.08 -1.32
CA ASP A 349 3.67 4.01 -1.96
C ASP A 349 3.01 4.94 -0.93
N LEU A 350 2.54 4.40 0.20
CA LEU A 350 1.92 5.18 1.29
C LEU A 350 2.91 6.13 1.94
N LEU A 351 4.15 5.69 2.16
CA LEU A 351 5.18 6.55 2.73
C LEU A 351 5.53 7.70 1.78
N ARG A 352 5.72 7.41 0.49
CA ARG A 352 5.95 8.44 -0.53
C ARG A 352 4.81 9.45 -0.56
N LEU A 353 3.57 8.97 -0.59
CA LEU A 353 2.36 9.80 -0.58
C LEU A 353 2.29 10.68 0.67
N ALA A 354 2.61 10.13 1.85
CA ALA A 354 2.67 10.87 3.10
C ALA A 354 3.73 11.98 3.06
N MET A 355 4.92 11.69 2.53
CA MET A 355 6.00 12.67 2.40
C MET A 355 5.63 13.78 1.40
N ASP A 356 5.00 13.44 0.28
CA ASP A 356 4.56 14.43 -0.71
C ASP A 356 3.54 15.40 -0.09
N ILE A 357 2.57 14.88 0.68
CA ILE A 357 1.58 15.71 1.41
C ILE A 357 2.26 16.62 2.42
N LEU A 358 3.16 16.09 3.26
CA LEU A 358 3.88 16.87 4.29
C LEU A 358 4.77 17.95 3.68
N HIS A 359 5.38 17.68 2.52
CA HIS A 359 6.16 18.66 1.76
C HIS A 359 5.30 19.59 0.89
N LYS A 360 3.96 19.54 1.04
CA LYS A 360 3.00 20.37 0.29
C LYS A 360 3.15 20.23 -1.23
N GLN A 361 3.55 19.03 -1.69
CA GLN A 361 3.53 18.70 -3.10
C GLN A 361 2.09 18.50 -3.58
N HIS A 362 1.86 18.71 -4.87
CA HIS A 362 0.55 18.44 -5.45
C HIS A 362 0.30 16.92 -5.50
N VAL A 363 -0.73 16.48 -4.78
CA VAL A 363 -1.14 15.07 -4.72
C VAL A 363 -2.56 14.96 -5.27
N PRO A 364 -2.85 14.01 -6.16
CA PRO A 364 -4.22 13.78 -6.61
C PRO A 364 -5.10 13.28 -5.46
N PRO A 365 -6.42 13.54 -5.48
CA PRO A 365 -7.33 13.13 -4.40
C PRO A 365 -7.44 11.60 -4.26
N ALA A 366 -7.08 10.85 -5.31
CA ALA A 366 -7.05 9.39 -5.30
C ALA A 366 -5.79 8.86 -6.03
N VAL A 367 -5.12 7.93 -5.39
CA VAL A 367 -3.97 7.19 -5.93
C VAL A 367 -4.33 5.72 -5.97
N TYR A 368 -4.19 5.09 -7.14
CA TYR A 368 -4.57 3.70 -7.33
C TYR A 368 -3.37 2.76 -7.23
N ALA A 369 -3.50 1.76 -6.36
CA ALA A 369 -2.53 0.69 -6.21
C ALA A 369 -2.45 -0.17 -7.48
N ARG A 370 -1.28 -0.75 -7.71
CA ARG A 370 -1.08 -1.72 -8.80
C ARG A 370 -1.95 -2.96 -8.56
N HIS A 371 -2.46 -3.52 -9.65
CA HIS A 371 -3.22 -4.76 -9.58
C HIS A 371 -2.97 -5.62 -10.82
N GLN A 372 -3.00 -6.94 -10.64
CA GLN A 372 -2.78 -7.89 -11.72
C GLN A 372 -3.51 -9.20 -11.45
N LYS A 373 -4.08 -9.80 -12.50
CA LYS A 373 -4.64 -11.15 -12.39
C LYS A 373 -3.51 -12.18 -12.24
N VAL A 374 -3.54 -12.91 -11.12
CA VAL A 374 -2.69 -14.05 -10.85
C VAL A 374 -3.41 -15.33 -11.26
N THR A 375 -2.78 -16.13 -12.10
CA THR A 375 -3.22 -17.48 -12.51
C THR A 375 -2.34 -18.51 -11.82
N PRO A 376 -2.68 -19.83 -11.87
CA PRO A 376 -1.81 -20.87 -11.34
C PRO A 376 -0.35 -20.76 -11.80
N GLN A 377 -0.12 -20.46 -13.07
CA GLN A 377 1.21 -20.32 -13.65
C GLN A 377 1.94 -19.08 -13.13
N LEU A 378 1.24 -17.95 -13.06
CA LEU A 378 1.80 -16.68 -12.56
C LEU A 378 2.04 -16.70 -11.05
N ALA A 379 1.27 -17.47 -10.28
CA ALA A 379 1.47 -17.59 -8.84
C ALA A 379 2.88 -18.07 -8.48
N ASN A 380 3.43 -19.02 -9.25
CA ASN A 380 4.78 -19.53 -9.03
C ASN A 380 5.87 -18.53 -9.42
N GLN A 381 5.60 -17.66 -10.40
CA GLN A 381 6.56 -16.64 -10.86
C GLN A 381 6.56 -15.40 -9.94
N LEU A 382 5.39 -14.93 -9.54
CA LEU A 382 5.25 -13.72 -8.72
C LEU A 382 5.51 -13.98 -7.22
N TYR A 383 5.25 -15.20 -6.76
CA TYR A 383 5.36 -15.60 -5.35
C TYR A 383 6.16 -16.91 -5.21
N PRO A 384 7.44 -16.94 -5.62
CA PRO A 384 8.27 -18.16 -5.58
C PRO A 384 8.51 -18.68 -4.17
N MET A 385 8.53 -17.80 -3.17
CA MET A 385 8.76 -18.14 -1.76
C MET A 385 7.62 -18.93 -1.11
N ASP A 386 6.41 -18.89 -1.69
CA ASP A 386 5.29 -19.72 -1.19
C ASP A 386 5.55 -21.23 -1.35
N ASN A 387 6.52 -21.62 -2.18
CA ASN A 387 6.89 -23.03 -2.43
C ASN A 387 8.08 -23.49 -1.59
N CYS A 388 8.70 -22.61 -0.79
CA CYS A 388 9.74 -22.99 0.14
C CYS A 388 9.08 -23.55 1.40
N ASP A 389 9.14 -24.87 1.58
CA ASP A 389 8.81 -25.50 2.87
C ASP A 389 9.68 -24.86 3.96
N VAL A 390 9.08 -24.49 5.06
CA VAL A 390 9.74 -23.83 6.21
C VAL A 390 10.86 -24.69 6.80
N ASP A 391 10.90 -25.98 6.47
CA ASP A 391 11.89 -26.98 6.95
C ASP A 391 13.13 -27.14 6.02
N SER A 392 13.12 -26.57 4.82
CA SER A 392 14.30 -26.59 3.95
C SER A 392 15.01 -25.24 4.03
N GLY A 393 16.01 -25.12 4.90
CA GLY A 393 16.82 -23.92 5.14
C GLY A 393 17.26 -23.20 3.85
N CYS A 394 16.35 -22.42 3.29
CA CYS A 394 16.60 -21.59 2.12
C CYS A 394 17.33 -20.34 2.61
N GLU A 395 18.65 -20.36 2.57
CA GLU A 395 19.47 -19.18 2.84
C GLU A 395 19.12 -18.07 1.83
N ILE A 396 18.74 -16.94 2.37
CA ILE A 396 18.52 -15.71 1.61
C ILE A 396 19.88 -15.25 1.06
N ARG A 397 20.08 -15.36 -0.23
CA ARG A 397 21.20 -14.74 -0.95
C ARG A 397 20.83 -13.34 -1.42
#